data_389c27d749a1f6ef30c715a9a4685c94
#
_entry.id   389c27d749a1f6ef30c715a9a4685c94
#
_cell.length_a   1.000
_cell.length_b   1.000
_cell.length_c   1.000
_cell.angle_alpha   90.00
_cell.angle_beta   90.00
_cell.angle_gamma   90.00
#
_symmetry.space_group_name_H-M   'P 1'
#
loop_
_entity.id
_entity.type
_entity.pdbx_description
1 polymer ?
#
loop_
_entity_poly.entity_id
_entity_poly.type
_entity_poly.pdbx_seq_one_letter_code
_entity_poly.pdbx_strand_id
1 'polypeptide(L)'
;MIYLIQYKQEVMLMNEVIGETYSVAANNTPVRGCTVSKQVLNTPSLGIYYFSLAEDTDISAESYGYHKLLLIADGTAEVYTNDNRSWTLVSGQAIITPLDVPVGIKTKSGTIYTELSFGKETVMNNIITPGEVFAMKDLLPVQQDKIVNLDVAHNDKMKFVLMSFSAGTGLAEHAAPGDALIFALEGEGIIGYEGKEHKIKAGENFRFAKNGRHSVTAVSDFKMALLLTLE
;
A
#
# COMPACT_ATOMS: atom_id res chain seq x y z
N MET A 1 -15.74 -38.85 25.00
CA MET A 1 -15.43 -38.70 23.53
C MET A 1 -15.17 -37.25 23.27
N ILE A 2 -13.88 -36.84 23.27
CA ILE A 2 -13.42 -35.44 23.12
C ILE A 2 -13.28 -35.19 21.64
N TYR A 3 -14.13 -34.35 21.07
CA TYR A 3 -13.97 -33.86 19.70
C TYR A 3 -12.87 -32.80 19.67
N LEU A 4 -11.69 -33.19 19.18
CA LEU A 4 -10.65 -32.24 18.76
C LEU A 4 -11.13 -31.54 17.48
N ILE A 5 -11.61 -30.29 17.64
CA ILE A 5 -11.81 -29.39 16.52
C ILE A 5 -10.41 -28.95 16.07
N GLN A 6 -9.89 -29.58 15.03
CA GLN A 6 -8.73 -29.06 14.30
C GLN A 6 -9.16 -27.76 13.61
N TYR A 7 -8.76 -26.61 14.19
CA TYR A 7 -8.73 -25.37 13.44
C TYR A 7 -7.69 -25.55 12.32
N LYS A 8 -8.16 -25.77 11.10
CA LYS A 8 -7.34 -25.50 9.93
C LYS A 8 -7.00 -24.02 9.99
N GLN A 9 -5.74 -23.70 10.24
CA GLN A 9 -5.18 -22.39 9.95
C GLN A 9 -5.35 -22.20 8.44
N GLU A 10 -6.40 -21.50 8.01
CA GLU A 10 -6.49 -21.01 6.64
C GLU A 10 -5.33 -20.03 6.49
N VAL A 11 -4.36 -20.40 5.69
CA VAL A 11 -3.32 -19.47 5.22
C VAL A 11 -4.06 -18.42 4.43
N MET A 12 -4.24 -17.23 5.03
CA MET A 12 -4.90 -16.09 4.36
C MET A 12 -3.95 -15.59 3.27
N LEU A 13 -4.15 -16.08 2.05
CA LEU A 13 -3.40 -15.66 0.88
C LEU A 13 -3.90 -14.28 0.43
N MET A 14 -2.96 -13.45 0.05
CA MET A 14 -3.23 -12.14 -0.56
C MET A 14 -3.97 -12.32 -1.90
N ASN A 15 -5.10 -11.61 -2.10
CA ASN A 15 -6.00 -11.77 -3.26
C ASN A 15 -5.62 -10.87 -4.45
N GLU A 16 -4.35 -10.90 -4.87
CA GLU A 16 -3.91 -10.23 -6.09
C GLU A 16 -3.14 -11.19 -6.99
N VAL A 17 -3.08 -10.89 -8.28
CA VAL A 17 -2.36 -11.71 -9.25
C VAL A 17 -0.87 -11.70 -8.94
N ILE A 18 -0.26 -12.88 -8.91
CA ILE A 18 1.17 -13.06 -8.65
C ILE A 18 1.93 -12.94 -9.97
N GLY A 19 3.04 -12.19 -9.96
CA GLY A 19 3.97 -12.16 -11.09
C GLY A 19 3.47 -11.38 -12.30
N GLU A 20 2.54 -10.47 -12.11
CA GLU A 20 2.04 -9.58 -13.16
C GLU A 20 1.99 -8.13 -12.68
N THR A 21 2.29 -7.21 -13.59
CA THR A 21 2.10 -5.77 -13.36
C THR A 21 0.61 -5.44 -13.47
N TYR A 22 0.07 -4.70 -12.53
CA TYR A 22 -1.32 -4.24 -12.54
C TYR A 22 -1.44 -2.82 -12.00
N SER A 23 -2.61 -2.20 -12.18
CA SER A 23 -2.91 -0.87 -11.62
C SER A 23 -4.14 -0.93 -10.72
N VAL A 24 -4.00 -0.49 -9.47
CA VAL A 24 -5.13 -0.36 -8.55
C VAL A 24 -6.17 0.58 -9.14
N ALA A 25 -5.75 1.70 -9.72
CA ALA A 25 -6.65 2.66 -10.36
C ALA A 25 -7.42 2.05 -11.53
N ALA A 26 -6.74 1.37 -12.46
CA ALA A 26 -7.39 0.81 -13.64
C ALA A 26 -8.34 -0.36 -13.32
N ASN A 27 -7.99 -1.16 -12.29
CA ASN A 27 -8.72 -2.40 -11.97
C ASN A 27 -9.91 -2.19 -11.02
N ASN A 28 -10.07 -0.99 -10.43
CA ASN A 28 -11.11 -0.70 -9.44
C ASN A 28 -11.94 0.54 -9.84
N THR A 29 -12.38 0.62 -11.10
CA THR A 29 -13.20 1.74 -11.60
C THR A 29 -14.44 1.96 -10.75
N PRO A 30 -14.76 3.21 -10.33
CA PRO A 30 -15.94 3.51 -9.53
C PRO A 30 -17.24 3.12 -10.24
N VAL A 31 -18.16 2.54 -9.49
CA VAL A 31 -19.51 2.21 -9.95
C VAL A 31 -20.44 3.33 -9.53
N ARG A 32 -21.16 3.92 -10.48
CA ARG A 32 -22.04 5.09 -10.25
C ARG A 32 -22.94 4.91 -9.02
N GLY A 33 -22.86 5.88 -8.10
CA GLY A 33 -23.65 5.92 -6.87
C GLY A 33 -23.25 4.88 -5.82
N CYS A 34 -22.12 4.22 -6.00
CA CYS A 34 -21.64 3.18 -5.09
C CYS A 34 -20.29 3.53 -4.46
N THR A 35 -20.10 3.05 -3.25
CA THR A 35 -18.81 2.83 -2.62
C THR A 35 -18.52 1.33 -2.66
N VAL A 36 -17.42 0.94 -3.28
CA VAL A 36 -17.02 -0.47 -3.42
C VAL A 36 -15.69 -0.69 -2.72
N SER A 37 -15.57 -1.79 -1.99
CA SER A 37 -14.30 -2.24 -1.40
C SER A 37 -13.94 -3.64 -1.86
N LYS A 38 -12.65 -3.87 -2.12
CA LYS A 38 -12.05 -5.17 -2.41
C LYS A 38 -11.05 -5.50 -1.32
N GLN A 39 -11.29 -6.56 -0.58
CA GLN A 39 -10.32 -7.09 0.38
C GLN A 39 -9.20 -7.81 -0.37
N VAL A 40 -7.96 -7.37 -0.16
CA VAL A 40 -6.75 -7.99 -0.71
C VAL A 40 -6.12 -8.92 0.32
N LEU A 41 -6.01 -8.44 1.56
CA LEU A 41 -5.52 -9.19 2.72
C LEU A 41 -6.28 -8.71 3.97
N ASN A 42 -6.50 -9.60 4.91
CA ASN A 42 -7.00 -9.25 6.24
C ASN A 42 -6.48 -10.22 7.28
N THR A 43 -5.48 -9.78 8.04
CA THR A 43 -4.89 -10.49 9.19
C THR A 43 -4.95 -9.57 10.43
N PRO A 44 -4.72 -10.09 11.63
CA PRO A 44 -4.62 -9.24 12.83
C PRO A 44 -3.50 -8.19 12.76
N SER A 45 -2.46 -8.45 11.97
CA SER A 45 -1.26 -7.61 11.86
C SER A 45 -1.33 -6.60 10.73
N LEU A 46 -2.15 -6.87 9.69
CA LEU A 46 -2.24 -6.06 8.48
C LEU A 46 -3.54 -6.31 7.74
N GLY A 47 -4.28 -5.25 7.42
CA GLY A 47 -5.36 -5.24 6.44
C GLY A 47 -4.94 -4.50 5.18
N ILE A 48 -5.30 -5.00 4.00
CA ILE A 48 -5.10 -4.34 2.71
C ILE A 48 -6.42 -4.34 1.97
N TYR A 49 -6.92 -3.16 1.63
CA TYR A 49 -8.17 -2.97 0.92
C TYR A 49 -8.00 -1.96 -0.20
N TYR A 50 -8.64 -2.21 -1.33
CA TYR A 50 -8.84 -1.20 -2.37
C TYR A 50 -10.27 -0.69 -2.30
N PHE A 51 -10.41 0.61 -2.30
CA PHE A 51 -11.70 1.29 -2.31
C PHE A 51 -11.87 2.07 -3.60
N SER A 52 -13.08 2.06 -4.16
CA SER A 52 -13.50 2.97 -5.20
C SER A 52 -14.81 3.65 -4.80
N LEU A 53 -14.78 4.96 -4.75
CA LEU A 53 -15.89 5.83 -4.42
C LEU A 53 -16.32 6.56 -5.69
N ALA A 54 -17.60 6.44 -6.05
CA ALA A 54 -18.17 7.21 -7.13
C ALA A 54 -18.34 8.69 -6.75
N GLU A 55 -18.62 9.53 -7.73
CA GLU A 55 -18.97 10.94 -7.52
C GLU A 55 -20.06 11.09 -6.45
N ASP A 56 -19.89 12.07 -5.54
CA ASP A 56 -20.81 12.40 -4.44
C ASP A 56 -21.09 11.24 -3.48
N THR A 57 -20.12 10.33 -3.27
CA THR A 57 -20.21 9.28 -2.25
C THR A 57 -19.20 9.46 -1.13
N ASP A 58 -19.47 8.80 0.01
CA ASP A 58 -18.63 8.87 1.21
C ASP A 58 -18.60 7.56 1.98
N ILE A 59 -17.63 7.47 2.87
CA ILE A 59 -17.56 6.52 3.98
C ILE A 59 -17.58 7.34 5.26
N SER A 60 -18.57 7.10 6.10
CA SER A 60 -18.79 7.82 7.36
C SER A 60 -17.60 7.69 8.31
N ALA A 61 -17.44 8.70 9.17
CA ALA A 61 -16.33 8.73 10.11
C ALA A 61 -16.49 7.66 11.19
N GLU A 62 -15.45 6.82 11.33
CA GLU A 62 -15.35 5.75 12.32
C GLU A 62 -14.03 5.84 13.10
N SER A 63 -14.06 5.45 14.38
CA SER A 63 -12.86 5.41 15.24
C SER A 63 -12.23 4.04 15.24
N TYR A 64 -10.90 4.00 15.11
CA TYR A 64 -10.11 2.78 15.17
C TYR A 64 -8.96 2.96 16.17
N GLY A 65 -8.71 1.94 16.99
CA GLY A 65 -7.56 1.89 17.90
C GLY A 65 -6.26 1.47 17.22
N TYR A 66 -6.12 1.75 15.91
CA TYR A 66 -4.94 1.49 15.09
C TYR A 66 -4.88 2.49 13.92
N HIS A 67 -3.68 2.69 13.42
CA HIS A 67 -3.47 3.57 12.26
C HIS A 67 -3.91 2.93 10.96
N LYS A 68 -4.46 3.74 10.07
CA LYS A 68 -4.66 3.40 8.66
C LYS A 68 -3.83 4.35 7.81
N LEU A 69 -3.23 3.83 6.75
CA LEU A 69 -2.66 4.64 5.68
C LEU A 69 -3.64 4.62 4.51
N LEU A 70 -4.08 5.80 4.08
CA LEU A 70 -4.91 6.00 2.90
C LEU A 70 -4.03 6.57 1.80
N LEU A 71 -3.81 5.81 0.72
CA LEU A 71 -3.02 6.21 -0.45
C LEU A 71 -3.92 6.39 -1.65
N ILE A 72 -4.06 7.60 -2.17
CA ILE A 72 -4.89 7.88 -3.33
C ILE A 72 -4.21 7.36 -4.60
N ALA A 73 -4.85 6.41 -5.27
CA ALA A 73 -4.40 5.86 -6.54
C ALA A 73 -4.91 6.68 -7.73
N ASP A 74 -6.14 7.23 -7.63
CA ASP A 74 -6.72 8.10 -8.65
C ASP A 74 -7.80 9.01 -8.07
N GLY A 75 -8.03 10.17 -8.69
CA GLY A 75 -9.05 11.13 -8.31
C GLY A 75 -8.66 12.03 -7.13
N THR A 76 -9.69 12.54 -6.45
CA THR A 76 -9.56 13.47 -5.31
C THR A 76 -10.48 13.05 -4.18
N ALA A 77 -9.96 13.02 -2.97
CA ALA A 77 -10.71 12.72 -1.76
C ALA A 77 -10.56 13.82 -0.71
N GLU A 78 -11.59 14.04 0.09
CA GLU A 78 -11.53 14.76 1.34
C GLU A 78 -11.61 13.78 2.49
N VAL A 79 -10.52 13.63 3.26
CA VAL A 79 -10.50 12.92 4.53
C VAL A 79 -10.90 13.89 5.62
N TYR A 80 -11.81 13.53 6.50
CA TYR A 80 -12.36 14.44 7.52
C TYR A 80 -12.54 13.76 8.87
N THR A 81 -12.63 14.56 9.93
CA THR A 81 -12.88 14.12 11.30
C THR A 81 -14.11 14.82 11.88
N ASN A 82 -14.69 14.28 12.95
CA ASN A 82 -15.88 14.86 13.60
C ASN A 82 -15.57 16.15 14.38
N ASP A 83 -14.30 16.47 14.60
CA ASP A 83 -13.85 17.72 15.24
C ASP A 83 -13.56 18.85 14.21
N ASN A 84 -14.12 18.76 13.01
CA ASN A 84 -14.04 19.73 11.90
C ASN A 84 -12.65 19.90 11.27
N ARG A 85 -11.72 18.95 11.42
CA ARG A 85 -10.51 18.90 10.59
C ARG A 85 -10.82 18.21 9.28
N SER A 86 -10.24 18.69 8.20
CA SER A 86 -10.29 18.00 6.91
C SER A 86 -9.03 18.22 6.09
N TRP A 87 -8.75 17.26 5.22
CA TRP A 87 -7.58 17.25 4.33
C TRP A 87 -8.02 16.83 2.94
N THR A 88 -7.63 17.60 1.93
CA THR A 88 -7.83 17.21 0.53
C THR A 88 -6.60 16.45 0.06
N LEU A 89 -6.80 15.27 -0.48
CA LEU A 89 -5.78 14.42 -1.07
C LEU A 89 -6.06 14.23 -2.55
N VAL A 90 -4.99 14.22 -3.36
CA VAL A 90 -5.04 13.91 -4.79
C VAL A 90 -4.18 12.68 -5.09
N SER A 91 -4.27 12.15 -6.32
CA SER A 91 -3.50 11.00 -6.76
C SER A 91 -2.01 11.09 -6.38
N GLY A 92 -1.44 10.03 -5.81
CA GLY A 92 -0.08 9.93 -5.30
C GLY A 92 0.13 10.47 -3.88
N GLN A 93 -0.86 11.15 -3.29
CA GLN A 93 -0.80 11.59 -1.89
C GLN A 93 -1.38 10.55 -0.94
N ALA A 94 -0.91 10.59 0.30
CA ALA A 94 -1.34 9.73 1.38
C ALA A 94 -1.53 10.50 2.68
N ILE A 95 -2.25 9.90 3.61
CA ILE A 95 -2.41 10.33 5.00
C ILE A 95 -2.40 9.10 5.91
N ILE A 96 -1.79 9.22 7.09
CA ILE A 96 -1.97 8.27 8.18
C ILE A 96 -3.05 8.81 9.10
N THR A 97 -4.08 8.01 9.40
CA THR A 97 -5.17 8.44 10.28
C THR A 97 -4.68 8.59 11.73
N PRO A 98 -5.12 9.62 12.47
CA PRO A 98 -4.87 9.69 13.91
C PRO A 98 -5.59 8.55 14.65
N LEU A 99 -5.08 8.18 15.83
CA LEU A 99 -5.69 7.17 16.70
C LEU A 99 -6.90 7.75 17.43
N ASP A 100 -7.90 6.88 17.66
CA ASP A 100 -9.06 7.16 18.51
C ASP A 100 -9.87 8.42 18.14
N VAL A 101 -9.69 8.88 16.89
CA VAL A 101 -10.45 9.98 16.31
C VAL A 101 -11.30 9.42 15.18
N PRO A 102 -12.62 9.73 15.13
CA PRO A 102 -13.46 9.32 14.00
C PRO A 102 -12.97 9.96 12.70
N VAL A 103 -12.57 9.12 11.73
CA VAL A 103 -12.09 9.55 10.41
C VAL A 103 -13.00 8.99 9.32
N GLY A 104 -13.49 9.87 8.46
CA GLY A 104 -14.26 9.54 7.26
C GLY A 104 -13.56 10.01 5.99
N ILE A 105 -14.06 9.55 4.86
CA ILE A 105 -13.56 9.94 3.54
C ILE A 105 -14.73 10.17 2.60
N LYS A 106 -14.69 11.23 1.80
CA LYS A 106 -15.70 11.58 0.80
C LYS A 106 -15.04 12.12 -0.47
N THR A 107 -15.79 12.08 -1.56
CA THR A 107 -15.33 12.64 -2.84
C THR A 107 -16.46 13.36 -3.57
N LYS A 108 -16.10 14.37 -4.36
CA LYS A 108 -17.01 15.10 -5.25
C LYS A 108 -16.90 14.63 -6.71
N SER A 109 -15.77 14.06 -7.11
CA SER A 109 -15.46 13.71 -8.49
C SER A 109 -15.14 12.22 -8.71
N GLY A 110 -15.23 11.43 -7.64
CA GLY A 110 -14.76 10.05 -7.62
C GLY A 110 -13.31 9.93 -7.15
N THR A 111 -13.00 8.80 -6.50
CA THR A 111 -11.64 8.49 -6.05
C THR A 111 -11.43 6.99 -5.93
N ILE A 112 -10.19 6.55 -6.14
CA ILE A 112 -9.73 5.19 -5.88
C ILE A 112 -8.55 5.27 -4.94
N TYR A 113 -8.56 4.49 -3.87
CA TYR A 113 -7.46 4.49 -2.91
C TYR A 113 -7.17 3.10 -2.35
N THR A 114 -5.92 2.93 -1.91
CA THR A 114 -5.50 1.78 -1.09
C THR A 114 -5.58 2.16 0.38
N GLU A 115 -6.22 1.32 1.18
CA GLU A 115 -6.16 1.39 2.64
C GLU A 115 -5.26 0.28 3.17
N LEU A 116 -4.24 0.66 3.96
CA LEU A 116 -3.46 -0.26 4.79
C LEU A 116 -3.88 -0.05 6.25
N SER A 117 -4.44 -1.06 6.88
CA SER A 117 -4.81 -1.07 8.29
C SER A 117 -3.71 -1.75 9.09
N PHE A 118 -2.97 -1.02 9.91
CA PHE A 118 -1.85 -1.55 10.68
C PHE A 118 -2.31 -2.15 12.00
N GLY A 119 -1.82 -3.33 12.36
CA GLY A 119 -2.08 -3.94 13.66
C GLY A 119 -1.61 -3.04 14.83
N LYS A 120 -2.20 -3.20 16.01
CA LYS A 120 -1.92 -2.35 17.19
C LYS A 120 -0.44 -2.34 17.61
N GLU A 121 0.27 -3.44 17.38
CA GLU A 121 1.69 -3.60 17.72
C GLU A 121 2.63 -3.00 16.65
N THR A 122 2.10 -2.29 15.67
CA THR A 122 2.92 -1.72 14.59
C THR A 122 3.67 -0.48 15.07
N VAL A 123 4.99 -0.51 14.91
CA VAL A 123 5.86 0.63 15.14
C VAL A 123 5.90 1.48 13.87
N MET A 124 5.51 2.75 14.00
CA MET A 124 5.54 3.73 12.92
C MET A 124 6.79 4.58 12.99
N ASN A 125 7.39 4.90 11.82
CA ASN A 125 8.48 5.87 11.76
C ASN A 125 7.97 7.29 12.04
N ASN A 126 8.67 8.03 12.89
CA ASN A 126 8.30 9.38 13.30
C ASN A 126 8.50 10.47 12.21
N ILE A 127 9.03 10.11 11.04
CA ILE A 127 9.11 11.02 9.88
C ILE A 127 7.72 11.36 9.32
N ILE A 128 6.72 10.52 9.61
CA ILE A 128 5.35 10.73 9.18
C ILE A 128 4.50 11.08 10.40
N THR A 129 3.86 12.25 10.35
CA THR A 129 2.94 12.71 11.39
C THR A 129 1.52 12.27 11.05
N PRO A 130 0.83 11.47 11.90
CA PRO A 130 -0.58 11.17 11.69
C PRO A 130 -1.43 12.44 11.58
N GLY A 131 -2.33 12.47 10.60
CA GLY A 131 -3.16 13.66 10.31
C GLY A 131 -2.47 14.72 9.45
N GLU A 132 -1.32 14.43 8.84
CA GLU A 132 -0.69 15.28 7.83
C GLU A 132 -0.69 14.58 6.47
N VAL A 133 -0.95 15.36 5.40
CA VAL A 133 -0.90 14.86 4.02
C VAL A 133 0.54 14.87 3.53
N PHE A 134 0.96 13.79 2.91
CA PHE A 134 2.30 13.66 2.33
C PHE A 134 2.27 12.87 1.01
N ALA A 135 3.32 12.99 0.21
CA ALA A 135 3.55 12.09 -0.91
C ALA A 135 4.72 11.16 -0.54
N MET A 136 4.49 9.85 -0.60
CA MET A 136 5.52 8.86 -0.22
C MET A 136 6.81 9.01 -1.01
N LYS A 137 6.72 9.40 -2.30
CA LYS A 137 7.89 9.62 -3.16
C LYS A 137 8.81 10.75 -2.67
N ASP A 138 8.27 11.71 -1.90
CA ASP A 138 9.03 12.89 -1.44
C ASP A 138 9.75 12.63 -0.10
N LEU A 139 9.47 11.51 0.57
CA LEU A 139 10.11 11.12 1.82
C LEU A 139 11.55 10.61 1.65
N LEU A 140 11.94 10.24 0.43
CA LEU A 140 13.27 9.73 0.11
C LEU A 140 13.89 10.50 -1.04
N PRO A 141 15.15 11.00 -0.92
CA PRO A 141 15.90 11.53 -2.06
C PRO A 141 16.41 10.41 -2.95
N VAL A 142 16.56 10.68 -4.24
CA VAL A 142 17.44 9.88 -5.10
C VAL A 142 18.88 10.30 -4.81
N GLN A 143 19.76 9.34 -4.58
CA GLN A 143 21.21 9.55 -4.43
C GLN A 143 21.93 8.84 -5.58
N GLN A 144 22.77 9.58 -6.30
CA GLN A 144 23.49 9.04 -7.45
C GLN A 144 24.23 7.74 -7.11
N ASP A 145 24.06 6.73 -7.98
CA ASP A 145 24.66 5.40 -7.88
C ASP A 145 24.33 4.63 -6.59
N LYS A 146 23.20 4.97 -5.94
CA LYS A 146 22.80 4.34 -4.68
C LYS A 146 21.33 3.91 -4.68
N ILE A 147 21.07 2.97 -3.75
CA ILE A 147 19.72 2.61 -3.30
C ILE A 147 19.58 3.14 -1.89
N VAL A 148 18.50 3.88 -1.63
CA VAL A 148 18.17 4.41 -0.30
C VAL A 148 16.89 3.78 0.20
N ASN A 149 16.86 3.35 1.47
CA ASN A 149 15.71 2.72 2.11
C ASN A 149 15.23 3.56 3.30
N LEU A 150 13.94 3.53 3.55
CA LEU A 150 13.29 4.09 4.73
C LEU A 150 12.20 3.15 5.23
N ASP A 151 12.36 2.59 6.41
CA ASP A 151 11.31 1.83 7.08
C ASP A 151 10.21 2.80 7.53
N VAL A 152 8.99 2.63 7.02
CA VAL A 152 7.82 3.45 7.36
C VAL A 152 7.06 2.87 8.53
N ALA A 153 6.81 1.56 8.49
CA ALA A 153 6.09 0.83 9.53
C ALA A 153 6.56 -0.63 9.59
N HIS A 154 6.59 -1.21 10.78
CA HIS A 154 6.89 -2.63 10.95
C HIS A 154 6.27 -3.20 12.22
N ASN A 155 6.06 -4.50 12.22
CA ASN A 155 5.82 -5.36 13.37
C ASN A 155 6.43 -6.75 13.09
N ASP A 156 6.21 -7.72 13.96
CA ASP A 156 6.77 -9.06 13.81
C ASP A 156 6.29 -9.80 12.55
N LYS A 157 5.19 -9.33 11.94
CA LYS A 157 4.50 -10.00 10.82
C LYS A 157 4.49 -9.21 9.53
N MET A 158 4.97 -7.98 9.53
CA MET A 158 5.00 -7.14 8.33
C MET A 158 6.10 -6.09 8.37
N LYS A 159 6.53 -5.66 7.18
CA LYS A 159 7.35 -4.47 6.96
C LYS A 159 6.76 -3.63 5.82
N PHE A 160 6.71 -2.33 6.01
CA PHE A 160 6.40 -1.36 4.98
C PHE A 160 7.57 -0.39 4.80
N VAL A 161 8.22 -0.47 3.64
CA VAL A 161 9.51 0.18 3.36
C VAL A 161 9.38 1.02 2.10
N LEU A 162 9.91 2.24 2.11
CA LEU A 162 10.14 3.02 0.90
C LEU A 162 11.56 2.76 0.39
N MET A 163 11.70 2.67 -0.93
CA MET A 163 12.97 2.48 -1.60
C MET A 163 13.12 3.46 -2.77
N SER A 164 14.30 4.05 -2.86
CA SER A 164 14.68 4.95 -3.95
C SER A 164 15.93 4.42 -4.63
N PHE A 165 15.88 4.32 -5.94
CA PHE A 165 16.94 3.79 -6.81
C PHE A 165 17.39 4.87 -7.77
N SER A 166 18.69 5.12 -7.86
CA SER A 166 19.25 5.88 -8.98
C SER A 166 19.17 5.05 -10.28
N ALA A 167 18.99 5.70 -11.42
CA ALA A 167 18.97 5.04 -12.71
C ALA A 167 20.14 4.06 -12.88
N GLY A 168 19.89 2.85 -13.36
CA GLY A 168 20.87 1.78 -13.54
C GLY A 168 21.23 1.00 -12.28
N THR A 169 20.77 1.40 -11.08
CA THR A 169 20.95 0.60 -9.85
C THR A 169 19.84 -0.44 -9.70
N GLY A 170 20.05 -1.45 -8.85
CA GLY A 170 19.05 -2.48 -8.66
C GLY A 170 19.41 -3.47 -7.56
N LEU A 171 18.44 -4.28 -7.19
CA LEU A 171 18.62 -5.43 -6.30
C LEU A 171 18.85 -6.68 -7.13
N ALA A 172 19.95 -7.39 -6.87
CA ALA A 172 20.21 -8.68 -7.46
C ALA A 172 19.11 -9.69 -7.09
N GLU A 173 18.99 -10.76 -7.88
CA GLU A 173 17.98 -11.79 -7.65
C GLU A 173 18.10 -12.41 -6.25
N HIS A 174 17.01 -12.40 -5.53
CA HIS A 174 16.85 -12.98 -4.19
C HIS A 174 15.41 -13.48 -4.00
N ALA A 175 15.12 -14.11 -2.86
CA ALA A 175 13.78 -14.58 -2.53
C ALA A 175 13.19 -13.77 -1.37
N ALA A 176 11.92 -13.40 -1.45
CA ALA A 176 11.20 -12.74 -0.37
C ALA A 176 10.83 -13.75 0.73
N PRO A 177 11.03 -13.42 2.02
CA PRO A 177 10.65 -14.29 3.12
C PRO A 177 9.12 -14.42 3.32
N GLY A 178 8.34 -13.60 2.64
CA GLY A 178 6.88 -13.58 2.69
C GLY A 178 6.27 -13.06 1.39
N ASP A 179 4.95 -12.98 1.33
CA ASP A 179 4.25 -12.29 0.24
C ASP A 179 4.56 -10.81 0.26
N ALA A 180 4.75 -10.21 -0.92
CA ALA A 180 5.08 -8.79 -1.01
C ALA A 180 4.27 -8.08 -2.09
N LEU A 181 3.90 -6.82 -1.81
CA LEU A 181 3.32 -5.89 -2.77
C LEU A 181 4.28 -4.72 -3.02
N ILE A 182 4.51 -4.42 -4.30
CA ILE A 182 5.17 -3.20 -4.74
C ILE A 182 4.11 -2.18 -5.17
N PHE A 183 4.32 -0.93 -4.77
CA PHE A 183 3.64 0.26 -5.27
C PHE A 183 4.71 1.14 -5.92
N ALA A 184 4.73 1.23 -7.25
CA ALA A 184 5.65 2.12 -7.94
C ALA A 184 5.19 3.58 -7.78
N LEU A 185 6.05 4.43 -7.22
CA LEU A 185 5.71 5.80 -6.81
C LEU A 185 6.23 6.85 -7.80
N GLU A 186 7.36 6.59 -8.44
CA GLU A 186 8.02 7.51 -9.37
C GLU A 186 8.94 6.74 -10.32
N GLY A 187 9.04 7.18 -11.60
CA GLY A 187 9.95 6.63 -12.58
C GLY A 187 9.52 5.28 -13.13
N GLU A 188 10.50 4.56 -13.71
CA GLU A 188 10.33 3.27 -14.36
C GLU A 188 11.37 2.26 -13.89
N GLY A 189 10.96 1.01 -13.73
CA GLY A 189 11.82 -0.12 -13.37
C GLY A 189 11.49 -1.37 -14.15
N ILE A 190 12.37 -2.37 -14.01
CA ILE A 190 12.14 -3.74 -14.46
C ILE A 190 12.17 -4.64 -13.23
N ILE A 191 11.12 -5.42 -13.06
CA ILE A 191 11.03 -6.49 -12.07
C ILE A 191 11.32 -7.80 -12.76
N GLY A 192 12.44 -8.46 -12.38
CA GLY A 192 12.65 -9.86 -12.70
C GLY A 192 11.83 -10.70 -11.70
N TYR A 193 11.02 -11.64 -12.18
CA TYR A 193 10.28 -12.57 -11.34
C TYR A 193 10.17 -13.94 -11.98
N GLU A 194 10.66 -14.98 -11.29
CA GLU A 194 10.66 -16.38 -11.76
C GLU A 194 11.19 -16.51 -13.20
N GLY A 195 12.30 -15.82 -13.51
CA GLY A 195 12.97 -15.87 -14.80
C GLY A 195 12.30 -15.04 -15.92
N LYS A 196 11.31 -14.21 -15.60
CA LYS A 196 10.67 -13.29 -16.56
C LYS A 196 10.88 -11.85 -16.13
N GLU A 197 10.94 -10.94 -17.11
CA GLU A 197 11.03 -9.51 -16.86
C GLU A 197 9.67 -8.85 -17.06
N HIS A 198 9.34 -7.94 -16.14
CA HIS A 198 8.11 -7.17 -16.11
C HIS A 198 8.46 -5.70 -15.97
N LYS A 199 8.04 -4.89 -16.93
CA LYS A 199 8.16 -3.43 -16.80
C LYS A 199 7.15 -2.93 -15.79
N ILE A 200 7.57 -1.96 -14.98
CA ILE A 200 6.73 -1.28 -14.01
C ILE A 200 7.03 0.21 -14.03
N LYS A 201 6.00 1.04 -13.91
CA LYS A 201 6.12 2.50 -13.84
C LYS A 201 5.24 3.09 -12.75
N ALA A 202 5.43 4.34 -12.44
CA ALA A 202 4.64 5.07 -11.45
C ALA A 202 3.12 4.83 -11.61
N GLY A 203 2.42 4.52 -10.50
CA GLY A 203 1.00 4.19 -10.46
C GLY A 203 0.67 2.72 -10.73
N GLU A 204 1.67 1.89 -11.03
CA GLU A 204 1.52 0.45 -11.19
C GLU A 204 1.98 -0.32 -9.94
N ASN A 205 1.56 -1.56 -9.86
CA ASN A 205 1.76 -2.46 -8.72
C ASN A 205 2.26 -3.82 -9.20
N PHE A 206 2.93 -4.56 -8.31
CA PHE A 206 3.38 -5.91 -8.57
C PHE A 206 3.31 -6.75 -7.29
N ARG A 207 2.94 -8.03 -7.41
CA ARG A 207 2.93 -8.95 -6.29
C ARG A 207 3.96 -10.07 -6.46
N PHE A 208 4.75 -10.30 -5.41
CA PHE A 208 5.56 -11.51 -5.25
C PHE A 208 4.89 -12.50 -4.30
N ALA A 209 4.99 -13.80 -4.60
CA ALA A 209 4.67 -14.82 -3.61
C ALA A 209 5.86 -15.06 -2.66
N LYS A 210 5.55 -15.57 -1.49
CA LYS A 210 6.57 -16.05 -0.53
C LYS A 210 7.55 -17.00 -1.21
N ASN A 211 8.84 -16.78 -1.00
CA ASN A 211 9.97 -17.48 -1.62
C ASN A 211 10.12 -17.30 -3.13
N GLY A 212 9.29 -16.51 -3.80
CA GLY A 212 9.44 -16.17 -5.21
C GLY A 212 10.76 -15.44 -5.47
N ARG A 213 11.52 -15.91 -6.47
CA ARG A 213 12.82 -15.32 -6.86
C ARG A 213 12.57 -14.07 -7.67
N HIS A 214 13.14 -12.95 -7.24
CA HIS A 214 12.91 -11.67 -7.89
C HIS A 214 14.12 -10.74 -7.81
N SER A 215 14.18 -9.82 -8.76
CA SER A 215 15.13 -8.71 -8.83
C SER A 215 14.39 -7.42 -9.15
N VAL A 216 15.02 -6.28 -8.90
CA VAL A 216 14.51 -4.95 -9.29
C VAL A 216 15.65 -4.19 -9.94
N THR A 217 15.42 -3.59 -11.11
CA THR A 217 16.38 -2.73 -11.80
C THR A 217 15.71 -1.42 -12.17
N ALA A 218 16.30 -0.31 -11.80
CA ALA A 218 15.81 1.03 -12.13
C ALA A 218 16.21 1.40 -13.56
N VAL A 219 15.24 1.66 -14.44
CA VAL A 219 15.45 2.14 -15.81
C VAL A 219 15.71 3.65 -15.81
N SER A 220 14.92 4.39 -15.05
CA SER A 220 15.15 5.79 -14.68
C SER A 220 15.37 5.87 -13.17
N ASP A 221 15.52 7.06 -12.62
CA ASP A 221 15.36 7.23 -11.16
C ASP A 221 13.99 6.69 -10.77
N PHE A 222 13.99 5.68 -9.89
CA PHE A 222 12.80 4.88 -9.56
C PHE A 222 12.55 4.87 -8.06
N LYS A 223 11.31 5.11 -7.65
CA LYS A 223 10.90 5.00 -6.25
C LYS A 223 9.72 4.05 -6.12
N MET A 224 9.76 3.23 -5.10
CA MET A 224 8.67 2.30 -4.78
C MET A 224 8.44 2.20 -3.28
N ALA A 225 7.21 1.81 -2.91
CA ALA A 225 6.91 1.27 -1.60
C ALA A 225 6.82 -0.26 -1.70
N LEU A 226 7.41 -0.94 -0.72
CA LEU A 226 7.37 -2.39 -0.57
C LEU A 226 6.63 -2.72 0.72
N LEU A 227 5.52 -3.44 0.60
CA LEU A 227 4.79 -4.01 1.72
C LEU A 227 5.06 -5.52 1.75
N LEU A 228 5.75 -5.98 2.78
CA LEU A 228 6.14 -7.37 2.97
C LEU A 228 5.36 -7.96 4.13
N THR A 229 4.69 -9.11 3.93
CA THR A 229 4.13 -9.94 4.99
C THR A 229 5.12 -11.03 5.38
N LEU A 230 5.25 -11.32 6.67
CA LEU A 230 6.20 -12.29 7.24
C LEU A 230 5.51 -13.52 7.84
N GLU A 231 4.26 -13.77 7.46
CA GLU A 231 3.43 -14.90 7.93
C GLU A 231 3.66 -16.17 7.10
#